data_4201a53edd6dbb3e311bcdac15ebd8b3
#
_entry.id   4201a53edd6dbb3e311bcdac15ebd8b3
#
_cell.length_a   1.000
_cell.length_b   1.000
_cell.length_c   1.000
_cell.angle_alpha   90.00
_cell.angle_beta   90.00
_cell.angle_gamma   90.00
#
_symmetry.space_group_name_H-M   'P 1'
#
loop_
_entity.id
_entity.type
_entity.pdbx_description
1 polymer ?
#
loop_
_entity_poly.entity_id
_entity_poly.type
_entity_poly.pdbx_seq_one_letter_code
_entity_poly.pdbx_strand_id
1 'polypeptide(L)'
;MIANSVTSTAFDRLKPKTHLTLLLLLTALIYVGSAWSPSLQDDADAGHSEAAREMVERGDWVTLHINGIRYLEKAPLMYWAMALSYKIFGFTEFATRLPLAIAVLLLVTVLYYFGCWMSGARAGFYSGLAIATGLGVYLWTRIMIPEIILAFFLTTAFYFFLKVYFDELDSRWVYLFYACMAAAVLTKGLIGIVFPGGVLFAFVLLTNGWKRLWRMRPISGVLLFLVIAIPWHALAIWRNDKFFWFYIINEHFLRYLGKRYPVDYDTVPLVSFWLLHLAWLFPFSVFLPLAAQQMRTLWRPIERTDQLRLFVWLWVLVVIGFFSFSTRQEYYTFPAYPALALLAGTGLARGEKEVSRWAIGGQGLLAFLGLGIGAVLGYLLWISWDVTPPADISQALTYHPENYKLALGHMSDLTTKAFALLRVPAAGAAVSLVAGFLIAFLLRLKQKPIHASILTAITTACFIYFAHMALGVFDPYLSSKGLATAIKQRLAPSDVVVINGEYYKGSSVGFYLPQKVLLLNGRMTGLEFGSYYPDAPKVFINDSEFAELWRSDKRVFLFTADRDFAAVKSALNSEMFKLTSAGDKSVYSNRQ
;
A
#
# COMPACT_ATOMS: atom_id res chain seq x y z
N MET A 1 -7.88 -33.18 35.07
CA MET A 1 -9.10 -33.16 34.23
C MET A 1 -10.01 -32.06 34.71
N ILE A 2 -9.99 -30.88 34.07
CA ILE A 2 -11.06 -29.89 34.17
C ILE A 2 -11.28 -29.48 32.72
N ALA A 3 -12.22 -30.14 32.06
CA ALA A 3 -12.76 -29.73 30.78
C ALA A 3 -13.66 -28.52 31.06
N ASN A 4 -13.05 -27.31 31.18
CA ASN A 4 -13.81 -26.09 31.10
C ASN A 4 -14.29 -25.92 29.68
N SER A 5 -15.53 -26.34 29.43
CA SER A 5 -16.25 -25.97 28.21
C SER A 5 -16.24 -24.46 28.12
N VAL A 6 -15.56 -23.93 27.09
CA VAL A 6 -15.63 -22.49 26.77
C VAL A 6 -17.11 -22.16 26.57
N THR A 7 -17.70 -21.49 27.55
CA THR A 7 -19.10 -21.08 27.50
C THR A 7 -19.32 -20.22 26.26
N SER A 8 -20.34 -20.59 25.46
CA SER A 8 -20.78 -19.80 24.30
C SER A 8 -20.96 -18.34 24.72
N THR A 9 -20.15 -17.45 24.16
CA THR A 9 -20.22 -16.02 24.46
C THR A 9 -21.38 -15.37 23.71
N ALA A 10 -21.79 -14.17 24.12
CA ALA A 10 -22.80 -13.38 23.40
C ALA A 10 -22.39 -13.20 21.92
N PHE A 11 -21.09 -13.08 21.63
CA PHE A 11 -20.55 -12.99 20.28
C PHE A 11 -20.89 -14.23 19.42
N ASP A 12 -20.75 -15.43 19.97
CA ASP A 12 -21.03 -16.68 19.22
C ASP A 12 -22.51 -16.84 18.86
N ARG A 13 -23.40 -16.10 19.54
CA ARG A 13 -24.84 -16.06 19.28
C ARG A 13 -25.22 -15.05 18.19
N LEU A 14 -24.31 -14.13 17.84
CA LEU A 14 -24.55 -13.18 16.76
C LEU A 14 -24.59 -13.90 15.41
N LYS A 15 -25.46 -13.40 14.53
CA LYS A 15 -25.55 -13.92 13.16
C LYS A 15 -24.26 -13.58 12.39
N PRO A 16 -23.81 -14.41 11.45
CA PRO A 16 -22.63 -14.13 10.61
C PRO A 16 -22.68 -12.78 9.92
N LYS A 17 -23.87 -12.31 9.52
CA LYS A 17 -24.07 -10.98 8.94
C LYS A 17 -23.67 -9.86 9.90
N THR A 18 -23.97 -10.00 11.20
CA THR A 18 -23.60 -9.00 12.22
C THR A 18 -22.08 -8.92 12.40
N HIS A 19 -21.38 -10.06 12.41
CA HIS A 19 -19.91 -10.07 12.45
C HIS A 19 -19.30 -9.32 11.27
N LEU A 20 -19.78 -9.61 10.06
CA LEU A 20 -19.32 -8.94 8.85
C LEU A 20 -19.64 -7.45 8.88
N THR A 21 -20.84 -7.07 9.30
CA THR A 21 -21.22 -5.65 9.41
C THR A 21 -20.28 -4.90 10.36
N LEU A 22 -19.96 -5.46 11.54
CA LEU A 22 -19.02 -4.83 12.49
C LEU A 22 -17.61 -4.67 11.89
N LEU A 23 -17.12 -5.70 11.17
CA LEU A 23 -15.85 -5.62 10.47
C LEU A 23 -15.85 -4.53 9.40
N LEU A 24 -16.91 -4.47 8.59
CA LEU A 24 -17.01 -3.49 7.51
C LEU A 24 -17.16 -2.06 8.05
N LEU A 25 -17.91 -1.86 9.13
CA LEU A 25 -18.01 -0.54 9.77
C LEU A 25 -16.65 -0.07 10.30
N LEU A 26 -15.91 -0.95 11.01
CA LEU A 26 -14.55 -0.63 11.46
C LEU A 26 -13.62 -0.32 10.29
N THR A 27 -13.66 -1.16 9.25
CA THR A 27 -12.83 -0.98 8.06
C THR A 27 -13.17 0.32 7.32
N ALA A 28 -14.46 0.62 7.15
CA ALA A 28 -14.91 1.86 6.51
C ALA A 28 -14.48 3.09 7.32
N LEU A 29 -14.60 3.05 8.64
CA LEU A 29 -14.14 4.13 9.52
C LEU A 29 -12.64 4.40 9.34
N ILE A 30 -11.82 3.35 9.28
CA ILE A 30 -10.36 3.49 9.14
C ILE A 30 -9.99 3.98 7.72
N TYR A 31 -10.52 3.38 6.66
CA TYR A 31 -10.01 3.58 5.28
C TYR A 31 -10.80 4.61 4.49
N VAL A 32 -12.13 4.63 4.60
CA VAL A 32 -12.97 5.65 3.94
C VAL A 32 -12.97 6.94 4.75
N GLY A 33 -13.06 6.83 6.09
CA GLY A 33 -13.04 7.99 7.00
C GLY A 33 -11.75 8.81 6.91
N SER A 34 -10.61 8.18 6.61
CA SER A 34 -9.31 8.85 6.45
C SER A 34 -8.92 9.16 5.00
N ALA A 35 -9.80 8.94 4.01
CA ALA A 35 -9.46 9.12 2.60
C ALA A 35 -9.29 10.60 2.18
N TRP A 36 -9.84 11.54 2.95
CA TRP A 36 -9.83 12.97 2.66
C TRP A 36 -8.49 13.66 2.95
N SER A 37 -7.65 13.05 3.74
CA SER A 37 -6.37 13.62 4.20
C SER A 37 -5.33 12.51 4.36
N PRO A 38 -4.01 12.87 4.49
CA PRO A 38 -3.41 14.14 4.11
C PRO A 38 -3.50 14.42 2.62
N SER A 39 -2.89 15.51 2.14
CA SER A 39 -2.77 15.80 0.70
C SER A 39 -2.06 14.66 -0.04
N LEU A 40 -2.18 14.62 -1.37
CA LEU A 40 -1.39 13.66 -2.16
C LEU A 40 0.09 13.98 -2.00
N GLN A 41 0.87 12.98 -1.64
CA GLN A 41 2.29 13.13 -1.41
C GLN A 41 3.05 13.22 -2.75
N ASP A 42 4.18 13.90 -2.75
CA ASP A 42 5.09 13.84 -3.87
C ASP A 42 5.59 12.40 -4.09
N ASP A 43 6.24 12.10 -5.20
CA ASP A 43 6.63 10.78 -5.65
C ASP A 43 5.44 9.96 -6.19
N ALA A 44 5.34 8.70 -5.84
CA ALA A 44 4.41 7.72 -6.43
C ALA A 44 2.93 8.08 -6.21
N ASP A 45 2.56 8.67 -5.06
CA ASP A 45 1.16 8.96 -4.72
C ASP A 45 0.54 9.93 -5.74
N ALA A 46 1.13 11.11 -5.91
CA ALA A 46 0.65 12.09 -6.86
C ALA A 46 0.95 11.70 -8.32
N GLY A 47 2.07 11.02 -8.59
CA GLY A 47 2.40 10.56 -9.94
C GLY A 47 1.37 9.58 -10.51
N HIS A 48 0.97 8.58 -9.73
CA HIS A 48 -0.08 7.64 -10.14
C HIS A 48 -1.46 8.32 -10.22
N SER A 49 -1.72 9.29 -9.34
CA SER A 49 -2.95 10.09 -9.36
C SER A 49 -3.04 10.92 -10.64
N GLU A 50 -1.92 11.52 -11.05
CA GLU A 50 -1.82 12.26 -12.31
C GLU A 50 -2.08 11.38 -13.52
N ALA A 51 -1.52 10.17 -13.54
CA ALA A 51 -1.77 9.23 -14.64
C ALA A 51 -3.28 8.91 -14.80
N ALA A 52 -4.01 8.77 -13.70
CA ALA A 52 -5.46 8.55 -13.74
C ALA A 52 -6.22 9.83 -14.12
N ARG A 53 -5.75 11.02 -13.71
CA ARG A 53 -6.32 12.31 -14.12
C ARG A 53 -6.19 12.50 -15.62
N GLU A 54 -4.97 12.34 -16.17
CA GLU A 54 -4.75 12.47 -17.61
C GLU A 54 -5.53 11.45 -18.43
N MET A 55 -5.75 10.25 -17.90
CA MET A 55 -6.63 9.25 -18.54
C MET A 55 -8.04 9.81 -18.75
N VAL A 56 -8.61 10.49 -17.77
CA VAL A 56 -9.93 11.13 -17.86
C VAL A 56 -9.91 12.32 -18.81
N GLU A 57 -8.93 13.22 -18.68
CA GLU A 57 -8.84 14.45 -19.46
C GLU A 57 -8.59 14.18 -20.95
N ARG A 58 -7.76 13.18 -21.27
CA ARG A 58 -7.45 12.78 -22.66
C ARG A 58 -8.48 11.83 -23.26
N GLY A 59 -9.28 11.15 -22.42
CA GLY A 59 -10.14 10.06 -22.89
C GLY A 59 -9.36 8.81 -23.36
N ASP A 60 -8.07 8.69 -23.01
CA ASP A 60 -7.25 7.53 -23.38
C ASP A 60 -7.20 6.50 -22.23
N TRP A 61 -7.96 5.43 -22.38
CA TRP A 61 -8.08 4.34 -21.41
C TRP A 61 -7.07 3.20 -21.64
N VAL A 62 -6.19 3.34 -22.64
CA VAL A 62 -5.21 2.32 -23.01
C VAL A 62 -3.81 2.71 -22.58
N THR A 63 -3.35 3.89 -22.99
CA THR A 63 -2.01 4.39 -22.69
C THR A 63 -2.05 5.37 -21.53
N LEU A 64 -1.30 5.06 -20.47
CA LEU A 64 -1.13 5.98 -19.34
C LEU A 64 -0.21 7.14 -19.73
N HIS A 65 -0.48 8.32 -19.21
CA HIS A 65 0.37 9.50 -19.37
C HIS A 65 0.57 10.19 -18.03
N ILE A 66 1.75 10.76 -17.82
CA ILE A 66 2.09 11.62 -16.70
C ILE A 66 2.79 12.86 -17.27
N ASN A 67 2.28 14.02 -16.97
CA ASN A 67 2.77 15.30 -17.51
C ASN A 67 2.82 15.31 -19.05
N GLY A 68 1.89 14.59 -19.67
CA GLY A 68 1.78 14.40 -21.11
C GLY A 68 2.69 13.34 -21.71
N ILE A 69 3.60 12.75 -20.94
CA ILE A 69 4.53 11.72 -21.38
C ILE A 69 3.92 10.36 -21.18
N ARG A 70 4.12 9.43 -22.12
CA ARG A 70 3.66 8.05 -22.00
C ARG A 70 4.31 7.36 -20.81
N TYR A 71 3.48 6.82 -19.93
CA TYR A 71 3.89 6.09 -18.73
C TYR A 71 3.60 4.60 -18.91
N LEU A 72 4.60 3.81 -19.29
CA LEU A 72 4.42 2.46 -19.80
C LEU A 72 4.75 1.35 -18.79
N GLU A 73 4.99 1.70 -17.53
CA GLU A 73 5.46 0.77 -16.50
C GLU A 73 4.37 -0.09 -15.88
N LYS A 74 3.11 0.30 -15.98
CA LYS A 74 2.05 -0.21 -15.11
C LYS A 74 0.85 -0.75 -15.88
N ALA A 75 0.19 -1.73 -15.27
CA ALA A 75 -1.08 -2.28 -15.73
C ALA A 75 -2.26 -1.33 -15.41
N PRO A 76 -3.38 -1.38 -16.13
CA PRO A 76 -4.38 -0.31 -16.17
C PRO A 76 -5.42 -0.33 -15.05
N LEU A 77 -5.69 -1.44 -14.38
CA LEU A 77 -6.91 -1.65 -13.59
C LEU A 77 -7.05 -0.67 -12.42
N MET A 78 -5.96 -0.37 -11.71
CA MET A 78 -5.97 0.63 -10.64
C MET A 78 -6.33 2.02 -11.19
N TYR A 79 -5.74 2.40 -12.32
CA TYR A 79 -5.98 3.70 -12.96
C TYR A 79 -7.40 3.80 -13.52
N TRP A 80 -7.97 2.72 -14.07
CA TRP A 80 -9.38 2.67 -14.46
C TRP A 80 -10.31 2.91 -13.27
N ALA A 81 -10.03 2.29 -12.13
CA ALA A 81 -10.81 2.48 -10.91
C ALA A 81 -10.72 3.92 -10.39
N MET A 82 -9.50 4.51 -10.38
CA MET A 82 -9.30 5.91 -10.00
C MET A 82 -9.97 6.87 -10.99
N ALA A 83 -9.81 6.66 -12.31
CA ALA A 83 -10.43 7.47 -13.35
C ALA A 83 -11.97 7.44 -13.26
N LEU A 84 -12.56 6.27 -12.97
CA LEU A 84 -14.01 6.17 -12.71
C LEU A 84 -14.40 6.96 -11.46
N SER A 85 -13.63 6.86 -10.38
CA SER A 85 -13.85 7.64 -9.16
C SER A 85 -13.77 9.15 -9.42
N TYR A 86 -12.81 9.59 -10.24
CA TYR A 86 -12.66 10.99 -10.64
C TYR A 86 -13.84 11.51 -11.46
N LYS A 87 -14.42 10.69 -12.33
CA LYS A 87 -15.63 11.08 -13.08
C LYS A 87 -16.84 11.32 -12.18
N ILE A 88 -16.89 10.70 -11.01
CA ILE A 88 -18.02 10.79 -10.08
C ILE A 88 -17.78 11.89 -9.03
N PHE A 89 -16.57 11.97 -8.47
CA PHE A 89 -16.24 12.81 -7.30
C PHE A 89 -15.25 13.95 -7.60
N GLY A 90 -14.82 14.10 -8.87
CA GLY A 90 -13.80 15.07 -9.27
C GLY A 90 -12.39 14.67 -8.84
N PHE A 91 -11.39 15.48 -9.20
CA PHE A 91 -9.98 15.26 -8.89
C PHE A 91 -9.65 15.69 -7.45
N THR A 92 -9.91 14.78 -6.50
CA THR A 92 -9.76 15.01 -5.06
C THR A 92 -8.99 13.87 -4.42
N GLU A 93 -8.41 14.11 -3.23
CA GLU A 93 -7.74 13.08 -2.42
C GLU A 93 -8.66 11.92 -2.10
N PHE A 94 -9.92 12.23 -1.76
CA PHE A 94 -10.95 11.22 -1.49
C PHE A 94 -11.18 10.33 -2.71
N ALA A 95 -11.43 10.94 -3.87
CA ALA A 95 -11.69 10.20 -5.10
C ALA A 95 -10.49 9.33 -5.52
N THR A 96 -9.27 9.81 -5.26
CA THR A 96 -8.03 9.07 -5.49
C THR A 96 -7.97 7.80 -4.65
N ARG A 97 -8.24 7.91 -3.34
CA ARG A 97 -8.05 6.81 -2.36
C ARG A 97 -9.25 5.88 -2.24
N LEU A 98 -10.43 6.30 -2.68
CA LEU A 98 -11.66 5.52 -2.57
C LEU A 98 -11.57 4.11 -3.19
N PRO A 99 -10.98 3.91 -4.39
CA PRO A 99 -10.84 2.58 -4.97
C PRO A 99 -10.03 1.62 -4.09
N LEU A 100 -8.93 2.09 -3.46
CA LEU A 100 -8.14 1.27 -2.55
C LEU A 100 -8.91 0.98 -1.26
N ALA A 101 -9.65 1.93 -0.70
CA ALA A 101 -10.51 1.73 0.46
C ALA A 101 -11.59 0.67 0.19
N ILE A 102 -12.21 0.70 -0.99
CA ILE A 102 -13.18 -0.33 -1.44
C ILE A 102 -12.49 -1.69 -1.55
N ALA A 103 -11.28 -1.75 -2.10
CA ALA A 103 -10.52 -3.00 -2.20
C ALA A 103 -10.22 -3.61 -0.83
N VAL A 104 -9.92 -2.79 0.22
CA VAL A 104 -9.78 -3.28 1.61
C VAL A 104 -11.10 -3.87 2.12
N LEU A 105 -12.22 -3.18 1.93
CA LEU A 105 -13.55 -3.66 2.34
C LEU A 105 -13.89 -5.01 1.69
N LEU A 106 -13.62 -5.13 0.40
CA LEU A 106 -13.82 -6.37 -0.35
C LEU A 106 -12.89 -7.49 0.13
N LEU A 107 -11.60 -7.18 0.37
CA LEU A 107 -10.64 -8.14 0.89
C LEU A 107 -11.04 -8.65 2.28
N VAL A 108 -11.45 -7.77 3.19
CA VAL A 108 -11.95 -8.14 4.53
C VAL A 108 -13.18 -9.03 4.41
N THR A 109 -14.07 -8.74 3.47
CA THR A 109 -15.26 -9.58 3.21
C THR A 109 -14.88 -11.00 2.78
N VAL A 110 -14.00 -11.12 1.79
CA VAL A 110 -13.54 -12.43 1.29
C VAL A 110 -12.81 -13.20 2.38
N LEU A 111 -11.92 -12.54 3.12
CA LEU A 111 -11.19 -13.17 4.23
C LEU A 111 -12.10 -13.63 5.36
N TYR A 112 -13.13 -12.85 5.69
CA TYR A 112 -14.14 -13.28 6.65
C TYR A 112 -14.77 -14.60 6.23
N TYR A 113 -15.29 -14.69 4.99
CA TYR A 113 -15.91 -15.93 4.50
C TYR A 113 -14.90 -17.07 4.36
N PHE A 114 -13.68 -16.77 3.93
CA PHE A 114 -12.63 -17.77 3.80
C PHE A 114 -12.23 -18.37 5.16
N GLY A 115 -11.98 -17.51 6.17
CA GLY A 115 -11.66 -17.95 7.52
C GLY A 115 -12.84 -18.71 8.19
N CYS A 116 -14.08 -18.23 7.97
CA CYS A 116 -15.28 -18.94 8.43
C CYS A 116 -15.35 -20.36 7.85
N TRP A 117 -15.08 -20.50 6.57
CA TRP A 117 -15.09 -21.79 5.88
C TRP A 117 -13.96 -22.72 6.33
N MET A 118 -12.77 -22.15 6.62
CA MET A 118 -11.63 -22.92 7.10
C MET A 118 -11.81 -23.43 8.55
N SER A 119 -12.27 -22.58 9.47
CA SER A 119 -12.18 -22.84 10.91
C SER A 119 -13.29 -22.21 11.75
N GLY A 120 -14.38 -21.76 11.12
CA GLY A 120 -15.56 -21.20 11.78
C GLY A 120 -15.54 -19.69 11.98
N ALA A 121 -16.65 -19.16 12.50
CA ALA A 121 -16.95 -17.72 12.53
C ALA A 121 -15.88 -16.85 13.24
N ARG A 122 -15.32 -17.34 14.35
CA ARG A 122 -14.24 -16.62 15.05
C ARG A 122 -12.97 -16.49 14.19
N ALA A 123 -12.61 -17.56 13.46
CA ALA A 123 -11.47 -17.55 12.57
C ALA A 123 -11.64 -16.50 11.45
N GLY A 124 -12.82 -16.47 10.82
CA GLY A 124 -13.15 -15.46 9.82
C GLY A 124 -13.10 -14.05 10.39
N PHE A 125 -13.68 -13.84 11.57
CA PHE A 125 -13.68 -12.53 12.22
C PHE A 125 -12.28 -12.03 12.55
N TYR A 126 -11.41 -12.88 13.11
CA TYR A 126 -10.03 -12.51 13.44
C TYR A 126 -9.17 -12.30 12.20
N SER A 127 -9.38 -13.09 11.14
CA SER A 127 -8.70 -12.87 9.86
C SER A 127 -9.09 -11.52 9.25
N GLY A 128 -10.38 -11.16 9.31
CA GLY A 128 -10.88 -9.85 8.90
C GLY A 128 -10.29 -8.71 9.75
N LEU A 129 -10.25 -8.85 11.08
CA LEU A 129 -9.64 -7.87 11.98
C LEU A 129 -8.15 -7.67 11.68
N ALA A 130 -7.41 -8.75 11.40
CA ALA A 130 -5.98 -8.69 11.12
C ALA A 130 -5.66 -7.81 9.90
N ILE A 131 -6.48 -7.89 8.85
CA ILE A 131 -6.34 -7.02 7.68
C ILE A 131 -6.90 -5.61 7.96
N ALA A 132 -8.08 -5.50 8.56
CA ALA A 132 -8.70 -4.21 8.82
C ALA A 132 -7.82 -3.28 9.68
N THR A 133 -7.04 -3.84 10.61
CA THR A 133 -6.20 -3.08 11.54
C THR A 133 -4.69 -3.34 11.36
N GLY A 134 -4.27 -4.03 10.29
CA GLY A 134 -2.86 -4.25 9.99
C GLY A 134 -2.15 -2.95 9.63
N LEU A 135 -1.04 -2.63 10.31
CA LEU A 135 -0.33 -1.37 10.10
C LEU A 135 0.15 -1.20 8.66
N GLY A 136 0.71 -2.26 8.07
CA GLY A 136 1.14 -2.24 6.67
C GLY A 136 -0.02 -2.11 5.69
N VAL A 137 -1.19 -2.69 6.01
CA VAL A 137 -2.38 -2.52 5.16
C VAL A 137 -2.80 -1.06 5.13
N TYR A 138 -2.78 -0.40 6.29
CA TYR A 138 -3.09 1.03 6.37
C TYR A 138 -2.04 1.87 5.62
N LEU A 139 -0.76 1.69 5.93
CA LEU A 139 0.33 2.47 5.32
C LEU A 139 0.32 2.37 3.79
N TRP A 140 0.31 1.14 3.26
CA TRP A 140 0.38 0.89 1.82
C TRP A 140 -0.92 1.15 1.05
N THR A 141 -1.99 1.55 1.74
CA THR A 141 -3.20 2.09 1.12
C THR A 141 -3.31 3.61 1.22
N ARG A 142 -2.33 4.27 1.85
CA ARG A 142 -2.19 5.75 1.81
C ARG A 142 -1.40 6.21 0.59
N ILE A 143 -0.62 5.34 -0.01
CA ILE A 143 0.12 5.55 -1.25
C ILE A 143 -0.63 4.84 -2.38
N MET A 144 -0.74 5.47 -3.55
CA MET A 144 -1.45 4.90 -4.71
C MET A 144 -0.64 3.79 -5.36
N ILE A 145 -0.65 2.58 -4.75
CA ILE A 145 -0.03 1.37 -5.28
C ILE A 145 -1.05 0.24 -5.41
N PRO A 146 -0.89 -0.66 -6.40
CA PRO A 146 -1.93 -1.63 -6.76
C PRO A 146 -2.03 -2.86 -5.83
N GLU A 147 -1.21 -2.95 -4.80
CA GLU A 147 -1.00 -4.14 -3.96
C GLU A 147 -2.26 -4.65 -3.30
N ILE A 148 -3.10 -3.76 -2.76
CA ILE A 148 -4.35 -4.17 -2.10
C ILE A 148 -5.35 -4.74 -3.10
N ILE A 149 -5.43 -4.17 -4.29
CA ILE A 149 -6.32 -4.65 -5.36
C ILE A 149 -5.84 -6.04 -5.83
N LEU A 150 -4.53 -6.21 -6.01
CA LEU A 150 -3.91 -7.50 -6.33
C LEU A 150 -4.21 -8.54 -5.25
N ALA A 151 -4.02 -8.19 -3.97
CA ALA A 151 -4.28 -9.07 -2.83
C ALA A 151 -5.75 -9.49 -2.77
N PHE A 152 -6.70 -8.60 -3.05
CA PHE A 152 -8.12 -8.91 -3.14
C PHE A 152 -8.41 -9.94 -4.24
N PHE A 153 -7.92 -9.73 -5.45
CA PHE A 153 -8.17 -10.65 -6.54
C PHE A 153 -7.52 -12.03 -6.32
N LEU A 154 -6.28 -12.08 -5.83
CA LEU A 154 -5.61 -13.34 -5.52
C LEU A 154 -6.34 -14.10 -4.41
N THR A 155 -6.77 -13.41 -3.34
CA THR A 155 -7.52 -14.04 -2.24
C THR A 155 -8.84 -14.61 -2.74
N THR A 156 -9.56 -13.86 -3.58
CA THR A 156 -10.82 -14.28 -4.18
C THR A 156 -10.61 -15.47 -5.11
N ALA A 157 -9.58 -15.44 -5.94
CA ALA A 157 -9.22 -16.55 -6.82
C ALA A 157 -8.96 -17.83 -6.01
N PHE A 158 -8.12 -17.77 -4.98
CA PHE A 158 -7.79 -18.92 -4.14
C PHE A 158 -9.00 -19.46 -3.37
N TYR A 159 -9.87 -18.59 -2.88
CA TYR A 159 -11.11 -18.99 -2.22
C TYR A 159 -12.00 -19.83 -3.15
N PHE A 160 -12.29 -19.33 -4.35
CA PHE A 160 -13.12 -20.05 -5.32
C PHE A 160 -12.44 -21.32 -5.87
N PHE A 161 -11.13 -21.27 -6.12
CA PHE A 161 -10.37 -22.46 -6.48
C PHE A 161 -10.56 -23.57 -5.45
N LEU A 162 -10.31 -23.30 -4.17
CA LEU A 162 -10.40 -24.30 -3.11
C LEU A 162 -11.83 -24.80 -2.91
N LYS A 163 -12.84 -23.92 -3.00
CA LYS A 163 -14.26 -24.33 -2.89
C LYS A 163 -14.67 -25.31 -3.99
N VAL A 164 -14.20 -25.12 -5.21
CA VAL A 164 -14.44 -26.04 -6.33
C VAL A 164 -13.58 -27.30 -6.19
N TYR A 165 -12.32 -27.15 -5.79
CA TYR A 165 -11.39 -28.27 -5.60
C TYR A 165 -11.88 -29.29 -4.57
N PHE A 166 -12.53 -28.83 -3.49
CA PHE A 166 -13.10 -29.67 -2.44
C PHE A 166 -14.57 -30.02 -2.63
N ASP A 167 -15.14 -29.85 -3.82
CA ASP A 167 -16.53 -30.23 -4.17
C ASP A 167 -17.64 -29.47 -3.43
N GLU A 168 -17.35 -28.31 -2.86
CA GLU A 168 -18.34 -27.52 -2.14
C GLU A 168 -19.10 -26.52 -3.03
N LEU A 169 -18.59 -26.25 -4.21
CA LEU A 169 -19.25 -25.48 -5.25
C LEU A 169 -19.23 -26.21 -6.59
N ASP A 170 -20.25 -25.96 -7.38
CA ASP A 170 -20.30 -26.41 -8.77
C ASP A 170 -19.08 -25.91 -9.55
N SER A 171 -18.57 -26.73 -10.48
CA SER A 171 -17.38 -26.41 -11.26
C SER A 171 -17.50 -25.11 -12.09
N ARG A 172 -18.71 -24.61 -12.35
CA ARG A 172 -18.90 -23.29 -13.00
C ARG A 172 -18.35 -22.12 -12.18
N TRP A 173 -18.29 -22.23 -10.86
CA TRP A 173 -17.74 -21.19 -10.00
C TRP A 173 -16.24 -21.00 -10.16
N VAL A 174 -15.54 -21.94 -10.81
CA VAL A 174 -14.12 -21.77 -11.14
C VAL A 174 -13.88 -20.64 -12.13
N TYR A 175 -14.87 -20.22 -12.87
CA TYR A 175 -14.72 -19.04 -13.76
C TYR A 175 -14.42 -17.76 -13.00
N LEU A 176 -14.86 -17.64 -11.73
CA LEU A 176 -14.43 -16.53 -10.87
C LEU A 176 -12.94 -16.59 -10.53
N PHE A 177 -12.37 -17.78 -10.37
CA PHE A 177 -10.92 -17.94 -10.22
C PHE A 177 -10.17 -17.36 -11.44
N TYR A 178 -10.56 -17.76 -12.66
CA TYR A 178 -9.90 -17.27 -13.88
C TYR A 178 -10.13 -15.77 -14.12
N ALA A 179 -11.33 -15.27 -13.86
CA ALA A 179 -11.63 -13.84 -13.96
C ALA A 179 -10.81 -13.02 -12.97
N CYS A 180 -10.68 -13.48 -11.72
CA CYS A 180 -9.85 -12.81 -10.72
C CYS A 180 -8.36 -12.88 -11.06
N MET A 181 -7.85 -13.99 -11.62
CA MET A 181 -6.48 -14.06 -12.12
C MET A 181 -6.24 -13.05 -13.26
N ALA A 182 -7.18 -12.95 -14.21
CA ALA A 182 -7.09 -11.97 -15.30
C ALA A 182 -7.10 -10.53 -14.77
N ALA A 183 -7.97 -10.22 -13.79
CA ALA A 183 -7.98 -8.94 -13.10
C ALA A 183 -6.69 -8.68 -12.33
N ALA A 184 -6.09 -9.68 -11.71
CA ALA A 184 -4.78 -9.58 -11.06
C ALA A 184 -3.66 -9.24 -12.05
N VAL A 185 -3.69 -9.83 -13.25
CA VAL A 185 -2.75 -9.48 -14.35
C VAL A 185 -2.96 -8.05 -14.81
N LEU A 186 -4.20 -7.61 -15.00
CA LEU A 186 -4.54 -6.22 -15.32
C LEU A 186 -4.24 -5.23 -14.18
N THR A 187 -3.98 -5.73 -12.96
CA THR A 187 -3.58 -4.92 -11.81
C THR A 187 -2.07 -4.75 -11.72
N LYS A 188 -1.30 -5.83 -11.88
CA LYS A 188 0.17 -5.78 -11.65
C LYS A 188 0.97 -6.73 -12.56
N GLY A 189 0.42 -7.15 -13.69
CA GLY A 189 1.13 -7.95 -14.68
C GLY A 189 1.35 -9.41 -14.30
N LEU A 190 2.48 -9.99 -14.72
CA LEU A 190 2.71 -11.45 -14.70
C LEU A 190 2.63 -12.11 -13.32
N ILE A 191 2.82 -11.38 -12.22
CA ILE A 191 2.67 -11.96 -10.88
C ILE A 191 1.23 -12.43 -10.59
N GLY A 192 0.22 -11.89 -11.31
CA GLY A 192 -1.15 -12.39 -11.30
C GLY A 192 -1.31 -13.83 -11.82
N ILE A 193 -0.29 -14.37 -12.54
CA ILE A 193 -0.22 -15.76 -12.98
C ILE A 193 0.81 -16.53 -12.17
N VAL A 194 1.98 -15.94 -11.93
CA VAL A 194 3.12 -16.61 -11.28
C VAL A 194 2.75 -17.08 -9.87
N PHE A 195 2.11 -16.24 -9.05
CA PHE A 195 1.74 -16.63 -7.70
C PHE A 195 0.66 -17.71 -7.68
N PRO A 196 -0.50 -17.57 -8.34
CA PRO A 196 -1.45 -18.66 -8.41
C PRO A 196 -0.85 -19.93 -9.01
N GLY A 197 -0.12 -19.82 -10.11
CA GLY A 197 0.52 -20.97 -10.75
C GLY A 197 1.48 -21.71 -9.82
N GLY A 198 2.35 -20.99 -9.11
CA GLY A 198 3.30 -21.58 -8.15
C GLY A 198 2.61 -22.23 -6.96
N VAL A 199 1.62 -21.54 -6.37
CA VAL A 199 0.86 -22.07 -5.22
C VAL A 199 0.08 -23.31 -5.60
N LEU A 200 -0.67 -23.27 -6.72
CA LEU A 200 -1.48 -24.37 -7.19
C LEU A 200 -0.61 -25.58 -7.57
N PHE A 201 0.47 -25.34 -8.30
CA PHE A 201 1.41 -26.40 -8.69
C PHE A 201 1.98 -27.13 -7.45
N ALA A 202 2.51 -26.38 -6.49
CA ALA A 202 3.05 -26.95 -5.26
C ALA A 202 1.98 -27.72 -4.45
N PHE A 203 0.77 -27.13 -4.34
CA PHE A 203 -0.33 -27.74 -3.64
C PHE A 203 -0.79 -29.05 -4.28
N VAL A 204 -1.01 -29.06 -5.59
CA VAL A 204 -1.45 -30.25 -6.33
C VAL A 204 -0.40 -31.35 -6.31
N LEU A 205 0.89 -30.96 -6.41
CA LEU A 205 2.01 -31.89 -6.32
C LEU A 205 2.06 -32.60 -4.95
N LEU A 206 1.98 -31.81 -3.85
CA LEU A 206 2.08 -32.35 -2.49
C LEU A 206 0.83 -33.12 -2.04
N THR A 207 -0.35 -32.82 -2.61
CA THR A 207 -1.59 -33.52 -2.30
C THR A 207 -1.95 -34.63 -3.30
N ASN A 208 -1.11 -34.83 -4.33
CA ASN A 208 -1.38 -35.75 -5.46
C ASN A 208 -2.75 -35.49 -6.13
N GLY A 209 -3.14 -34.23 -6.22
CA GLY A 209 -4.48 -33.79 -6.61
C GLY A 209 -4.72 -33.62 -8.11
N TRP A 210 -3.84 -34.15 -8.99
CA TRP A 210 -3.87 -33.93 -10.44
C TRP A 210 -5.21 -34.23 -11.11
N LYS A 211 -5.89 -35.30 -10.67
CA LYS A 211 -7.20 -35.69 -11.23
C LYS A 211 -8.28 -34.61 -10.97
N ARG A 212 -8.18 -33.88 -9.86
CA ARG A 212 -9.14 -32.83 -9.49
C ARG A 212 -8.99 -31.55 -10.35
N LEU A 213 -7.83 -31.35 -11.03
CA LEU A 213 -7.63 -30.20 -11.90
C LEU A 213 -8.58 -30.17 -13.11
N TRP A 214 -9.07 -31.33 -13.59
CA TRP A 214 -10.07 -31.37 -14.66
C TRP A 214 -11.39 -30.70 -14.28
N ARG A 215 -11.72 -30.67 -12.98
CA ARG A 215 -12.89 -29.94 -12.45
C ARG A 215 -12.73 -28.44 -12.58
N MET A 216 -11.48 -27.95 -12.67
CA MET A 216 -11.15 -26.54 -12.91
C MET A 216 -11.46 -26.09 -14.34
N ARG A 217 -12.04 -26.95 -15.18
CA ARG A 217 -12.39 -26.61 -16.57
C ARG A 217 -11.26 -25.85 -17.28
N PRO A 218 -10.04 -26.41 -17.38
CA PRO A 218 -8.85 -25.64 -17.74
C PRO A 218 -8.97 -24.98 -19.12
N ILE A 219 -9.57 -25.65 -20.11
CA ILE A 219 -9.68 -25.09 -21.47
C ILE A 219 -10.57 -23.84 -21.47
N SER A 220 -11.82 -23.95 -21.01
CA SER A 220 -12.76 -22.82 -21.00
C SER A 220 -12.38 -21.74 -19.99
N GLY A 221 -11.76 -22.13 -18.89
CA GLY A 221 -11.25 -21.19 -17.89
C GLY A 221 -10.08 -20.36 -18.40
N VAL A 222 -9.09 -20.98 -19.07
CA VAL A 222 -7.98 -20.27 -19.71
C VAL A 222 -8.50 -19.38 -20.84
N LEU A 223 -9.47 -19.83 -21.61
CA LEU A 223 -10.09 -19.00 -22.65
C LEU A 223 -10.72 -17.74 -22.03
N LEU A 224 -11.48 -17.87 -20.94
CA LEU A 224 -12.05 -16.72 -20.23
C LEU A 224 -10.95 -15.76 -19.71
N PHE A 225 -9.89 -16.32 -19.11
CA PHE A 225 -8.74 -15.52 -18.68
C PHE A 225 -8.14 -14.72 -19.83
N LEU A 226 -7.91 -15.36 -20.99
CA LEU A 226 -7.33 -14.70 -22.16
C LEU A 226 -8.26 -13.61 -22.71
N VAL A 227 -9.57 -13.87 -22.79
CA VAL A 227 -10.57 -12.89 -23.24
C VAL A 227 -10.59 -11.63 -22.35
N ILE A 228 -10.32 -11.76 -21.06
CA ILE A 228 -10.27 -10.61 -20.14
C ILE A 228 -8.89 -9.94 -20.17
N ALA A 229 -7.80 -10.70 -20.12
CA ALA A 229 -6.46 -10.14 -19.94
C ALA A 229 -5.85 -9.62 -21.25
N ILE A 230 -6.04 -10.30 -22.39
CA ILE A 230 -5.34 -9.98 -23.63
C ILE A 230 -5.78 -8.65 -24.27
N PRO A 231 -7.07 -8.26 -24.31
CA PRO A 231 -7.50 -7.09 -25.11
C PRO A 231 -6.72 -5.81 -24.80
N TRP A 232 -6.54 -5.49 -23.50
CA TRP A 232 -5.77 -4.31 -23.13
C TRP A 232 -4.30 -4.44 -23.52
N HIS A 233 -3.66 -5.59 -23.26
CA HIS A 233 -2.24 -5.80 -23.60
C HIS A 233 -2.01 -5.70 -25.10
N ALA A 234 -2.90 -6.30 -25.92
CA ALA A 234 -2.82 -6.24 -27.37
C ALA A 234 -2.96 -4.79 -27.88
N LEU A 235 -3.94 -4.03 -27.34
CA LEU A 235 -4.12 -2.63 -27.69
C LEU A 235 -2.94 -1.77 -27.25
N ALA A 236 -2.38 -2.00 -26.08
CA ALA A 236 -1.22 -1.28 -25.57
C ALA A 236 0.03 -1.54 -26.42
N ILE A 237 0.26 -2.79 -26.82
CA ILE A 237 1.36 -3.17 -27.74
C ILE A 237 1.15 -2.52 -29.12
N TRP A 238 -0.08 -2.55 -29.64
CA TRP A 238 -0.38 -1.99 -30.96
C TRP A 238 -0.22 -0.46 -31.02
N ARG A 239 -0.62 0.25 -29.94
CA ARG A 239 -0.56 1.73 -29.87
C ARG A 239 0.81 2.28 -29.50
N ASN A 240 1.63 1.49 -28.82
CA ASN A 240 2.89 1.97 -28.27
C ASN A 240 4.03 1.06 -28.76
N ASP A 241 4.82 1.53 -29.71
CA ASP A 241 6.03 0.85 -30.14
C ASP A 241 6.93 0.52 -28.94
N LYS A 242 7.57 -0.65 -28.95
CA LYS A 242 8.43 -1.16 -27.86
C LYS A 242 7.74 -1.39 -26.51
N PHE A 243 6.41 -1.20 -26.38
CA PHE A 243 5.69 -1.46 -25.13
C PHE A 243 5.90 -2.89 -24.63
N PHE A 244 5.84 -3.90 -25.55
CA PHE A 244 6.07 -5.29 -25.16
C PHE A 244 7.44 -5.46 -24.50
N TRP A 245 8.51 -4.92 -25.09
CA TRP A 245 9.84 -5.00 -24.52
C TRP A 245 9.91 -4.29 -23.17
N PHE A 246 9.41 -3.06 -23.09
CA PHE A 246 9.50 -2.26 -21.88
C PHE A 246 8.66 -2.86 -20.74
N TYR A 247 7.39 -3.16 -21.01
CA TYR A 247 6.48 -3.63 -19.98
C TYR A 247 6.72 -5.11 -19.60
N ILE A 248 6.88 -6.01 -20.58
CA ILE A 248 7.03 -7.45 -20.30
C ILE A 248 8.50 -7.80 -19.97
N ILE A 249 9.44 -7.42 -20.81
CA ILE A 249 10.84 -7.84 -20.64
C ILE A 249 11.51 -7.01 -19.52
N ASN A 250 11.46 -5.68 -19.63
CA ASN A 250 12.15 -4.80 -18.69
C ASN A 250 11.50 -4.77 -17.29
N GLU A 251 10.19 -4.51 -17.22
CA GLU A 251 9.49 -4.35 -15.93
C GLU A 251 9.21 -5.68 -15.20
N HIS A 252 9.25 -6.83 -15.86
CA HIS A 252 9.06 -8.11 -15.19
C HIS A 252 10.34 -8.94 -15.13
N PHE A 253 10.94 -9.29 -16.28
CA PHE A 253 12.11 -10.18 -16.29
C PHE A 253 13.40 -9.48 -15.85
N LEU A 254 13.74 -8.34 -16.46
CA LEU A 254 14.97 -7.62 -16.10
C LEU A 254 14.89 -7.05 -14.69
N ARG A 255 13.71 -6.57 -14.27
CA ARG A 255 13.47 -6.14 -12.89
C ARG A 255 13.68 -7.26 -11.88
N TYR A 256 13.16 -8.47 -12.17
CA TYR A 256 13.38 -9.65 -11.33
C TYR A 256 14.87 -9.97 -11.18
N LEU A 257 15.64 -9.84 -12.25
CA LEU A 257 17.08 -10.09 -12.30
C LEU A 257 17.93 -8.91 -11.77
N GLY A 258 17.32 -7.80 -11.33
CA GLY A 258 18.04 -6.60 -10.89
C GLY A 258 18.74 -5.84 -12.03
N LYS A 259 18.27 -6.01 -13.28
CA LYS A 259 18.82 -5.41 -14.52
C LYS A 259 17.84 -4.46 -15.23
N ARG A 260 16.82 -3.96 -14.51
CA ARG A 260 15.83 -3.03 -15.07
C ARG A 260 16.47 -1.72 -15.54
N TYR A 261 15.95 -1.14 -16.59
CA TYR A 261 16.30 0.19 -17.08
C TYR A 261 15.05 1.11 -17.12
N PRO A 262 15.14 2.35 -16.63
CA PRO A 262 16.21 2.89 -15.81
C PRO A 262 16.21 2.28 -14.39
N VAL A 263 17.35 2.31 -13.71
CA VAL A 263 17.44 1.90 -12.29
C VAL A 263 17.01 3.10 -11.43
N ASP A 264 15.88 3.00 -10.76
CA ASP A 264 15.26 4.09 -10.00
C ASP A 264 14.85 3.70 -8.57
N TYR A 265 15.37 2.57 -8.05
CA TYR A 265 15.02 2.12 -6.70
C TYR A 265 16.14 1.31 -6.04
N ASP A 266 16.20 1.44 -4.71
CA ASP A 266 17.04 0.62 -3.83
C ASP A 266 16.35 -0.71 -3.49
N THR A 267 17.13 -1.69 -3.08
CA THR A 267 16.65 -3.01 -2.65
C THR A 267 16.73 -3.14 -1.13
N VAL A 268 15.61 -3.49 -0.50
CA VAL A 268 15.56 -3.75 0.95
C VAL A 268 16.45 -4.97 1.30
N PRO A 269 17.29 -4.91 2.37
CA PRO A 269 18.07 -6.03 2.84
C PRO A 269 17.21 -7.26 3.14
N LEU A 270 17.71 -8.48 2.83
CA LEU A 270 16.92 -9.71 2.92
C LEU A 270 16.38 -9.97 4.33
N VAL A 271 17.18 -9.73 5.36
CA VAL A 271 16.76 -9.93 6.76
C VAL A 271 15.62 -8.97 7.12
N SER A 272 15.76 -7.69 6.78
CA SER A 272 14.71 -6.69 7.00
C SER A 272 13.44 -7.05 6.24
N PHE A 273 13.57 -7.50 4.99
CA PHE A 273 12.44 -7.95 4.16
C PHE A 273 11.65 -9.09 4.81
N TRP A 274 12.31 -10.07 5.44
CA TRP A 274 11.64 -11.17 6.15
C TRP A 274 11.00 -10.73 7.48
N LEU A 275 11.60 -9.77 8.18
CA LEU A 275 11.09 -9.30 9.47
C LEU A 275 9.94 -8.29 9.34
N LEU A 276 9.91 -7.52 8.26
CA LEU A 276 8.90 -6.47 8.04
C LEU A 276 7.46 -7.01 8.03
N HIS A 277 7.25 -8.29 7.68
CA HIS A 277 5.89 -8.89 7.75
C HIS A 277 5.31 -8.89 9.15
N LEU A 278 6.18 -9.03 10.17
CA LEU A 278 5.74 -8.99 11.57
C LEU A 278 5.27 -7.58 11.95
N ALA A 279 5.96 -6.55 11.44
CA ALA A 279 5.57 -5.16 11.64
C ALA A 279 4.31 -4.80 10.85
N TRP A 280 4.25 -5.20 9.57
CA TRP A 280 3.15 -4.82 8.71
C TRP A 280 1.82 -5.51 9.03
N LEU A 281 1.85 -6.74 9.59
CA LEU A 281 0.65 -7.42 10.07
C LEU A 281 0.39 -7.19 11.59
N PHE A 282 1.21 -6.37 12.25
CA PHE A 282 0.95 -6.00 13.64
C PHE A 282 -0.45 -5.35 13.78
N PRO A 283 -1.22 -5.67 14.83
CA PRO A 283 -0.84 -6.45 16.03
C PRO A 283 -1.05 -7.96 15.91
N PHE A 284 -1.70 -8.45 14.87
CA PHE A 284 -2.08 -9.87 14.78
C PHE A 284 -0.91 -10.79 14.41
N SER A 285 0.21 -10.27 13.94
CA SER A 285 1.44 -11.04 13.69
C SER A 285 1.97 -11.77 14.92
N VAL A 286 1.74 -11.26 16.13
CA VAL A 286 2.17 -11.92 17.38
C VAL A 286 1.48 -13.26 17.62
N PHE A 287 0.38 -13.55 16.91
CA PHE A 287 -0.36 -14.79 17.00
C PHE A 287 0.03 -15.83 15.92
N LEU A 288 0.93 -15.49 14.98
CA LEU A 288 1.43 -16.43 13.97
C LEU A 288 2.08 -17.69 14.56
N PRO A 289 2.76 -17.67 15.73
CA PRO A 289 3.26 -18.90 16.35
C PRO A 289 2.19 -19.95 16.63
N LEU A 290 0.92 -19.54 16.84
CA LEU A 290 -0.20 -20.48 17.00
C LEU A 290 -0.48 -21.30 15.72
N ALA A 291 -0.28 -20.69 14.55
CA ALA A 291 -0.40 -21.41 13.28
C ALA A 291 0.82 -22.32 13.03
N ALA A 292 2.01 -21.88 13.43
CA ALA A 292 3.24 -22.67 13.27
C ALA A 292 3.21 -23.99 14.06
N GLN A 293 2.52 -24.05 15.20
CA GLN A 293 2.36 -25.29 15.98
C GLN A 293 1.67 -26.41 15.20
N GLN A 294 0.94 -26.07 14.15
CA GLN A 294 0.18 -27.02 13.33
C GLN A 294 0.96 -27.48 12.09
N MET A 295 2.21 -27.01 11.90
CA MET A 295 3.00 -27.37 10.71
C MET A 295 3.36 -28.86 10.64
N ARG A 296 3.39 -29.56 11.77
CA ARG A 296 3.74 -31.00 11.81
C ARG A 296 2.78 -31.87 11.00
N THR A 297 1.49 -31.49 10.92
CA THR A 297 0.47 -32.22 10.14
C THR A 297 0.60 -31.99 8.63
N LEU A 298 1.37 -30.97 8.20
CA LEU A 298 1.51 -30.62 6.80
C LEU A 298 2.38 -31.59 5.98
N TRP A 299 3.20 -32.41 6.63
CA TRP A 299 4.05 -33.40 5.94
C TRP A 299 3.24 -34.53 5.29
N ARG A 300 2.03 -34.83 5.82
CA ARG A 300 1.09 -35.80 5.24
C ARG A 300 -0.33 -35.24 5.35
N PRO A 301 -0.72 -34.31 4.48
CA PRO A 301 -2.00 -33.62 4.58
C PRO A 301 -3.13 -34.53 4.04
N ILE A 302 -3.59 -35.49 4.87
CA ILE A 302 -4.64 -36.43 4.51
C ILE A 302 -6.01 -35.75 4.67
N GLU A 303 -6.20 -35.07 5.79
CA GLU A 303 -7.46 -34.40 6.07
C GLU A 303 -7.61 -33.10 5.30
N ARG A 304 -8.86 -32.75 4.96
CA ARG A 304 -9.17 -31.47 4.29
C ARG A 304 -8.61 -30.26 5.05
N THR A 305 -8.75 -30.26 6.37
CA THR A 305 -8.24 -29.17 7.22
C THR A 305 -6.74 -28.96 7.08
N ASP A 306 -5.97 -30.04 6.99
CA ASP A 306 -4.52 -29.99 6.82
C ASP A 306 -4.15 -29.53 5.39
N GLN A 307 -4.92 -29.98 4.38
CA GLN A 307 -4.74 -29.52 3.00
C GLN A 307 -4.99 -28.01 2.86
N LEU A 308 -6.04 -27.49 3.53
CA LEU A 308 -6.31 -26.04 3.55
C LEU A 308 -5.18 -25.25 4.22
N ARG A 309 -4.66 -25.74 5.34
CA ARG A 309 -3.50 -25.11 6.02
C ARG A 309 -2.26 -25.17 5.16
N LEU A 310 -1.98 -26.32 4.54
CA LEU A 310 -0.87 -26.45 3.60
C LEU A 310 -0.97 -25.42 2.48
N PHE A 311 -2.16 -25.27 1.88
CA PHE A 311 -2.38 -24.28 0.82
C PHE A 311 -2.01 -22.86 1.27
N VAL A 312 -2.47 -22.44 2.45
CA VAL A 312 -2.22 -21.10 2.99
C VAL A 312 -0.72 -20.90 3.29
N TRP A 313 -0.02 -21.92 3.82
CA TRP A 313 1.42 -21.86 4.02
C TRP A 313 2.18 -21.80 2.70
N LEU A 314 1.79 -22.59 1.69
CA LEU A 314 2.37 -22.52 0.35
C LEU A 314 2.19 -21.15 -0.27
N TRP A 315 1.04 -20.52 -0.06
CA TRP A 315 0.81 -19.15 -0.54
C TRP A 315 1.80 -18.17 0.07
N VAL A 316 2.02 -18.19 1.38
CA VAL A 316 3.05 -17.37 2.05
C VAL A 316 4.44 -17.68 1.48
N LEU A 317 4.81 -18.95 1.41
CA LEU A 317 6.15 -19.37 0.98
C LEU A 317 6.45 -19.02 -0.47
N VAL A 318 5.49 -19.19 -1.38
CA VAL A 318 5.67 -18.85 -2.80
C VAL A 318 5.86 -17.33 -2.97
N VAL A 319 5.04 -16.50 -2.35
CA VAL A 319 5.15 -15.05 -2.49
C VAL A 319 6.45 -14.52 -1.88
N ILE A 320 6.74 -14.88 -0.63
CA ILE A 320 7.94 -14.38 0.06
C ILE A 320 9.19 -14.99 -0.56
N GLY A 321 9.16 -16.28 -0.89
CA GLY A 321 10.28 -16.97 -1.55
C GLY A 321 10.61 -16.35 -2.90
N PHE A 322 9.60 -16.07 -3.74
CA PHE A 322 9.80 -15.45 -5.03
C PHE A 322 10.55 -14.12 -4.92
N PHE A 323 10.11 -13.22 -4.04
CA PHE A 323 10.77 -11.93 -3.86
C PHE A 323 12.08 -12.00 -3.10
N SER A 324 12.38 -13.09 -2.37
CA SER A 324 13.70 -13.29 -1.76
C SER A 324 14.82 -13.39 -2.78
N PHE A 325 14.51 -13.82 -4.00
CA PHE A 325 15.46 -13.98 -5.12
C PHE A 325 15.39 -12.84 -6.15
N SER A 326 14.64 -11.78 -5.86
CA SER A 326 14.45 -10.63 -6.75
C SER A 326 14.85 -9.32 -6.08
N THR A 327 14.67 -8.21 -6.78
CA THR A 327 14.65 -6.87 -6.14
C THR A 327 13.52 -6.82 -5.11
N ARG A 328 13.81 -6.29 -3.93
CA ARG A 328 12.90 -6.28 -2.78
C ARG A 328 12.46 -4.86 -2.45
N GLN A 329 11.15 -4.68 -2.39
CA GLN A 329 10.51 -3.50 -1.81
C GLN A 329 9.67 -3.94 -0.60
N GLU A 330 9.47 -3.07 0.38
CA GLU A 330 8.75 -3.41 1.61
C GLU A 330 7.34 -3.95 1.37
N TYR A 331 6.65 -3.41 0.37
CA TYR A 331 5.26 -3.75 0.03
C TYR A 331 5.12 -4.93 -0.95
N TYR A 332 6.21 -5.47 -1.51
CA TYR A 332 6.12 -6.56 -2.49
C TYR A 332 5.49 -7.84 -1.92
N THR A 333 5.58 -8.05 -0.63
CA THR A 333 4.98 -9.20 0.04
C THR A 333 3.52 -9.01 0.41
N PHE A 334 2.94 -7.85 0.10
CA PHE A 334 1.53 -7.57 0.38
C PHE A 334 0.58 -8.71 -0.08
N PRO A 335 0.77 -9.36 -1.25
CA PRO A 335 -0.04 -10.50 -1.66
C PRO A 335 -0.01 -11.71 -0.70
N ALA A 336 0.95 -11.79 0.24
CA ALA A 336 0.99 -12.82 1.29
C ALA A 336 0.22 -12.42 2.56
N TYR A 337 -0.12 -11.13 2.75
CA TYR A 337 -0.81 -10.67 3.98
C TYR A 337 -2.17 -11.35 4.22
N PRO A 338 -3.01 -11.59 3.19
CA PRO A 338 -4.24 -12.34 3.39
C PRO A 338 -4.01 -13.75 3.93
N ALA A 339 -2.97 -14.44 3.45
CA ALA A 339 -2.59 -15.76 3.94
C ALA A 339 -2.09 -15.69 5.39
N LEU A 340 -1.24 -14.74 5.73
CA LEU A 340 -0.77 -14.52 7.10
C LEU A 340 -1.93 -14.17 8.05
N ALA A 341 -2.90 -13.38 7.58
CA ALA A 341 -4.10 -13.04 8.34
C ALA A 341 -4.99 -14.28 8.59
N LEU A 342 -5.15 -15.16 7.59
CA LEU A 342 -5.84 -16.45 7.75
C LEU A 342 -5.12 -17.35 8.76
N LEU A 343 -3.78 -17.43 8.70
CA LEU A 343 -2.98 -18.19 9.66
C LEU A 343 -3.12 -17.63 11.09
N ALA A 344 -2.99 -16.34 11.27
CA ALA A 344 -3.15 -15.69 12.57
C ALA A 344 -4.56 -15.85 13.12
N GLY A 345 -5.60 -15.61 12.30
CA GLY A 345 -7.01 -15.70 12.69
C GLY A 345 -7.45 -17.12 13.02
N THR A 346 -7.09 -18.11 12.19
CA THR A 346 -7.41 -19.53 12.44
C THR A 346 -6.62 -20.07 13.62
N GLY A 347 -5.34 -19.70 13.76
CA GLY A 347 -4.49 -20.06 14.90
C GLY A 347 -5.03 -19.50 16.21
N LEU A 348 -5.43 -18.22 16.23
CA LEU A 348 -5.98 -17.56 17.40
C LEU A 348 -7.33 -18.18 17.82
N ALA A 349 -8.24 -18.41 16.87
CA ALA A 349 -9.53 -19.02 17.14
C ALA A 349 -9.40 -20.43 17.73
N ARG A 350 -8.43 -21.22 17.26
CA ARG A 350 -8.12 -22.53 17.83
C ARG A 350 -7.46 -22.41 19.21
N GLY A 351 -6.45 -21.55 19.32
CA GLY A 351 -5.74 -21.34 20.58
C GLY A 351 -6.65 -20.89 21.74
N GLU A 352 -7.74 -20.19 21.41
CA GLU A 352 -8.76 -19.82 22.40
C GLU A 352 -9.57 -21.02 22.89
N LYS A 353 -9.93 -21.95 21.99
CA LYS A 353 -10.63 -23.19 22.37
C LYS A 353 -9.76 -24.10 23.23
N GLU A 354 -8.46 -24.15 22.96
CA GLU A 354 -7.48 -25.00 23.65
C GLU A 354 -6.85 -24.30 24.86
N VAL A 355 -7.25 -23.05 25.18
CA VAL A 355 -6.64 -22.20 26.24
C VAL A 355 -5.12 -22.15 26.12
N SER A 356 -4.65 -21.91 24.90
CA SER A 356 -3.22 -21.98 24.57
C SER A 356 -2.40 -20.92 25.29
N ARG A 357 -1.29 -21.36 25.91
CA ARG A 357 -0.28 -20.45 26.48
C ARG A 357 0.29 -19.46 25.47
N TRP A 358 0.35 -19.82 24.21
CA TRP A 358 0.80 -18.94 23.14
C TRP A 358 -0.18 -17.80 22.83
N ALA A 359 -1.48 -18.03 22.99
CA ALA A 359 -2.47 -16.95 22.88
C ALA A 359 -2.31 -15.93 24.02
N ILE A 360 -2.04 -16.42 25.24
CA ILE A 360 -1.76 -15.57 26.40
C ILE A 360 -0.41 -14.83 26.21
N GLY A 361 0.62 -15.56 25.79
CA GLY A 361 1.96 -15.01 25.54
C GLY A 361 1.96 -13.93 24.46
N GLY A 362 1.26 -14.16 23.33
CA GLY A 362 1.10 -13.14 22.28
C GLY A 362 0.42 -11.87 22.78
N GLN A 363 -0.65 -12.03 23.59
CA GLN A 363 -1.31 -10.88 24.19
C GLN A 363 -0.42 -10.16 25.24
N GLY A 364 0.38 -10.92 26.00
CA GLY A 364 1.38 -10.38 26.93
C GLY A 364 2.50 -9.65 26.19
N LEU A 365 2.94 -10.15 25.03
CA LEU A 365 3.91 -9.46 24.17
C LEU A 365 3.34 -8.12 23.68
N LEU A 366 2.06 -8.07 23.29
CA LEU A 366 1.43 -6.79 22.91
C LEU A 366 1.42 -5.80 24.08
N ALA A 367 1.08 -6.25 25.29
CA ALA A 367 1.12 -5.39 26.48
C ALA A 367 2.55 -4.89 26.78
N PHE A 368 3.54 -5.75 26.66
CA PHE A 368 4.95 -5.39 26.82
C PHE A 368 5.40 -4.37 25.77
N LEU A 369 5.09 -4.60 24.49
CA LEU A 369 5.41 -3.66 23.41
C LEU A 369 4.67 -2.33 23.58
N GLY A 370 3.39 -2.37 24.00
CA GLY A 370 2.61 -1.16 24.30
C GLY A 370 3.23 -0.33 25.41
N LEU A 371 3.68 -0.98 26.49
CA LEU A 371 4.40 -0.31 27.59
C LEU A 371 5.75 0.27 27.11
N GLY A 372 6.52 -0.50 26.34
CA GLY A 372 7.82 -0.05 25.82
C GLY A 372 7.68 1.17 24.87
N ILE A 373 6.78 1.09 23.90
CA ILE A 373 6.51 2.21 22.96
C ILE A 373 5.94 3.40 23.76
N GLY A 374 5.02 3.15 24.70
CA GLY A 374 4.45 4.20 25.56
C GLY A 374 5.50 4.90 26.43
N ALA A 375 6.48 4.16 26.96
CA ALA A 375 7.60 4.74 27.71
C ALA A 375 8.50 5.60 26.84
N VAL A 376 8.83 5.16 25.61
CA VAL A 376 9.60 5.95 24.65
C VAL A 376 8.86 7.23 24.26
N LEU A 377 7.58 7.12 23.91
CA LEU A 377 6.77 8.30 23.58
C LEU A 377 6.60 9.24 24.78
N GLY A 378 6.41 8.69 25.99
CA GLY A 378 6.35 9.46 27.24
C GLY A 378 7.64 10.23 27.52
N TYR A 379 8.80 9.60 27.29
CA TYR A 379 10.10 10.25 27.40
C TYR A 379 10.24 11.39 26.37
N LEU A 380 9.87 11.14 25.10
CA LEU A 380 9.92 12.16 24.05
C LEU A 380 8.95 13.32 24.34
N LEU A 381 7.78 13.05 24.88
CA LEU A 381 6.83 14.06 25.34
C LEU A 381 7.43 14.91 26.46
N TRP A 382 8.10 14.28 27.42
CA TRP A 382 8.71 14.96 28.55
C TRP A 382 9.84 15.89 28.11
N ILE A 383 10.81 15.41 27.31
CA ILE A 383 11.94 16.25 26.85
C ILE A 383 11.53 17.34 25.86
N SER A 384 10.38 17.19 25.20
CA SER A 384 9.86 18.19 24.28
C SER A 384 8.90 19.19 24.93
N TRP A 385 8.52 19.02 26.22
CA TRP A 385 7.41 19.75 26.84
C TRP A 385 7.54 21.27 26.75
N ASP A 386 8.70 21.82 27.09
CA ASP A 386 8.97 23.26 27.10
C ASP A 386 9.55 23.78 25.76
N VAL A 387 9.67 22.90 24.76
CA VAL A 387 10.21 23.29 23.46
C VAL A 387 9.12 23.97 22.62
N THR A 388 9.38 25.18 22.15
CA THR A 388 8.49 25.87 21.22
C THR A 388 8.49 25.15 19.88
N PRO A 389 7.32 24.69 19.37
CA PRO A 389 7.26 24.04 18.07
C PRO A 389 7.57 25.02 16.94
N PRO A 390 8.26 24.58 15.88
CA PRO A 390 8.48 25.40 14.69
C PRO A 390 7.15 25.62 13.93
N ALA A 391 7.14 26.60 13.03
CA ALA A 391 5.97 26.84 12.16
C ALA A 391 5.77 25.72 11.12
N ASP A 392 6.87 25.11 10.67
CA ASP A 392 6.90 24.01 9.71
C ASP A 392 7.86 22.94 10.25
N ILE A 393 7.46 21.67 10.18
CA ILE A 393 8.26 20.55 10.69
C ILE A 393 9.61 20.45 9.99
N SER A 394 9.69 20.78 8.69
CA SER A 394 10.92 20.72 7.91
C SER A 394 12.05 21.60 8.45
N GLN A 395 11.71 22.71 9.13
CA GLN A 395 12.70 23.61 9.74
C GLN A 395 13.46 22.99 10.92
N ALA A 396 12.99 21.85 11.39
CA ALA A 396 13.55 21.16 12.56
C ALA A 396 13.93 19.70 12.29
N LEU A 397 13.82 19.24 11.04
CA LEU A 397 14.31 17.91 10.65
C LEU A 397 15.82 17.96 10.40
N THR A 398 16.50 16.85 10.69
CA THR A 398 17.85 16.56 10.24
C THR A 398 17.79 15.72 8.97
N TYR A 399 18.87 15.68 8.18
CA TYR A 399 18.87 14.98 6.91
C TYR A 399 19.79 13.76 6.97
N HIS A 400 19.19 12.55 6.97
CA HIS A 400 19.90 11.27 7.06
C HIS A 400 19.54 10.35 5.88
N PRO A 401 19.98 10.68 4.64
CA PRO A 401 19.55 9.97 3.43
C PRO A 401 19.96 8.48 3.42
N GLU A 402 20.96 8.09 4.17
CA GLU A 402 21.38 6.70 4.34
C GLU A 402 20.28 5.81 4.94
N ASN A 403 19.31 6.39 5.65
CA ASN A 403 18.20 5.67 6.29
C ASN A 403 16.96 5.56 5.40
N TYR A 404 16.89 6.25 4.26
CA TYR A 404 15.67 6.37 3.43
C TYR A 404 15.37 5.13 2.58
N LYS A 405 16.15 4.06 2.75
CA LYS A 405 15.87 2.76 2.10
C LYS A 405 14.58 2.09 2.60
N LEU A 406 14.08 2.53 3.75
CA LEU A 406 12.84 2.06 4.37
C LEU A 406 11.84 3.21 4.49
N ALA A 407 10.55 2.92 4.32
CA ALA A 407 9.46 3.91 4.37
C ALA A 407 9.44 4.71 5.68
N LEU A 408 9.83 4.09 6.80
CA LEU A 408 9.93 4.76 8.10
C LEU A 408 11.33 5.32 8.39
N GLY A 409 12.25 5.29 7.43
CA GLY A 409 13.62 5.81 7.60
C GLY A 409 13.68 7.28 7.97
N HIS A 410 12.74 8.09 7.46
CA HIS A 410 12.60 9.50 7.82
C HIS A 410 12.28 9.78 9.30
N MET A 411 11.89 8.76 10.07
CA MET A 411 11.76 8.91 11.53
C MET A 411 13.09 9.23 12.21
N SER A 412 14.22 8.88 11.60
CA SER A 412 15.57 9.24 12.09
C SER A 412 15.89 10.73 11.99
N ASP A 413 15.13 11.49 11.18
CA ASP A 413 15.31 12.92 10.97
C ASP A 413 14.66 13.77 12.09
N LEU A 414 13.85 13.13 12.96
CA LEU A 414 13.11 13.81 14.01
C LEU A 414 14.03 14.35 15.10
N THR A 415 14.09 15.66 15.22
CA THR A 415 14.67 16.35 16.38
C THR A 415 13.63 16.55 17.48
N THR A 416 14.07 16.94 18.67
CA THR A 416 13.16 17.34 19.77
C THR A 416 12.24 18.50 19.38
N LYS A 417 12.72 19.44 18.56
CA LYS A 417 11.90 20.55 18.02
C LYS A 417 10.83 20.06 17.06
N ALA A 418 11.18 19.17 16.13
CA ALA A 418 10.21 18.56 15.22
C ALA A 418 9.17 17.75 15.99
N PHE A 419 9.60 16.99 16.99
CA PHE A 419 8.71 16.19 17.83
C PHE A 419 7.71 17.06 18.62
N ALA A 420 8.03 18.31 18.93
CA ALA A 420 7.12 19.24 19.61
C ALA A 420 5.79 19.45 18.84
N LEU A 421 5.79 19.33 17.50
CA LEU A 421 4.57 19.33 16.68
C LEU A 421 3.75 18.04 16.78
N LEU A 422 4.38 16.95 17.17
CA LEU A 422 3.79 15.62 17.25
C LEU A 422 3.25 15.26 18.64
N ARG A 423 3.31 16.18 19.63
CA ARG A 423 2.89 15.90 21.04
C ARG A 423 1.49 15.32 21.13
N VAL A 424 0.52 15.90 20.45
CA VAL A 424 -0.88 15.45 20.51
C VAL A 424 -1.04 14.04 19.95
N PRO A 425 -0.63 13.75 18.70
CA PRO A 425 -0.70 12.39 18.18
C PRO A 425 0.15 11.39 18.97
N ALA A 426 1.34 11.79 19.47
CA ALA A 426 2.19 10.92 20.27
C ALA A 426 1.56 10.57 21.63
N ALA A 427 0.95 11.54 22.31
CA ALA A 427 0.25 11.30 23.58
C ALA A 427 -0.95 10.36 23.37
N GLY A 428 -1.76 10.59 22.33
CA GLY A 428 -2.89 9.74 22.00
C GLY A 428 -2.47 8.32 21.63
N ALA A 429 -1.40 8.17 20.84
CA ALA A 429 -0.81 6.88 20.51
C ALA A 429 -0.30 6.14 21.77
N ALA A 430 0.45 6.82 22.65
CA ALA A 430 0.96 6.25 23.89
C ALA A 430 -0.16 5.75 24.80
N VAL A 431 -1.18 6.58 25.06
CA VAL A 431 -2.34 6.20 25.89
C VAL A 431 -3.08 5.01 25.28
N SER A 432 -3.33 5.05 23.96
CA SER A 432 -4.03 3.97 23.27
C SER A 432 -3.29 2.64 23.40
N LEU A 433 -1.99 2.60 23.09
CA LEU A 433 -1.19 1.39 23.12
C LEU A 433 -1.02 0.84 24.56
N VAL A 434 -0.69 1.71 25.52
CA VAL A 434 -0.49 1.29 26.92
C VAL A 434 -1.79 0.77 27.52
N ALA A 435 -2.83 1.59 27.56
CA ALA A 435 -4.09 1.22 28.19
C ALA A 435 -4.78 0.08 27.43
N GLY A 436 -4.86 0.18 26.10
CA GLY A 436 -5.59 -0.78 25.28
C GLY A 436 -4.98 -2.17 25.31
N PHE A 437 -3.68 -2.31 25.10
CA PHE A 437 -3.04 -3.64 25.12
C PHE A 437 -2.93 -4.24 26.52
N LEU A 438 -2.74 -3.40 27.56
CA LEU A 438 -2.74 -3.89 28.93
C LEU A 438 -4.12 -4.41 29.33
N ILE A 439 -5.18 -3.65 29.08
CA ILE A 439 -6.55 -4.08 29.37
C ILE A 439 -6.90 -5.34 28.54
N ALA A 440 -6.51 -5.40 27.27
CA ALA A 440 -6.71 -6.58 26.42
C ALA A 440 -5.99 -7.83 27.01
N PHE A 441 -4.77 -7.66 27.53
CA PHE A 441 -4.05 -8.73 28.22
C PHE A 441 -4.79 -9.20 29.49
N LEU A 442 -5.26 -8.26 30.33
CA LEU A 442 -6.04 -8.58 31.51
C LEU A 442 -7.35 -9.29 31.18
N LEU A 443 -8.03 -8.90 30.09
CA LEU A 443 -9.21 -9.60 29.60
C LEU A 443 -8.87 -11.03 29.15
N ARG A 444 -7.73 -11.24 28.50
CA ARG A 444 -7.24 -12.56 28.10
C ARG A 444 -7.00 -13.45 29.32
N LEU A 445 -6.36 -12.91 30.37
CA LEU A 445 -6.15 -13.63 31.63
C LEU A 445 -7.47 -13.99 32.35
N LYS A 446 -8.47 -13.09 32.27
CA LYS A 446 -9.81 -13.32 32.79
C LYS A 446 -10.69 -14.23 31.92
N GLN A 447 -10.10 -14.98 30.97
CA GLN A 447 -10.79 -15.90 30.06
C GLN A 447 -11.91 -15.24 29.24
N LYS A 448 -11.70 -13.97 28.84
CA LYS A 448 -12.56 -13.21 27.93
C LYS A 448 -11.89 -12.97 26.57
N PRO A 449 -11.56 -14.05 25.80
CA PRO A 449 -10.65 -13.99 24.66
C PRO A 449 -11.18 -13.11 23.51
N ILE A 450 -12.48 -13.21 23.20
CA ILE A 450 -13.07 -12.41 22.12
C ILE A 450 -13.01 -10.90 22.42
N HIS A 451 -13.27 -10.51 23.69
CA HIS A 451 -13.19 -9.11 24.09
C HIS A 451 -11.74 -8.60 24.03
N ALA A 452 -10.76 -9.45 24.40
CA ALA A 452 -9.35 -9.12 24.27
C ALA A 452 -8.96 -8.88 22.79
N SER A 453 -9.39 -9.73 21.88
CA SER A 453 -9.09 -9.59 20.44
C SER A 453 -9.78 -8.38 19.80
N ILE A 454 -11.03 -8.09 20.18
CA ILE A 454 -11.75 -6.88 19.73
C ILE A 454 -11.05 -5.62 20.28
N LEU A 455 -10.71 -5.62 21.57
CA LEU A 455 -10.01 -4.47 22.16
C LEU A 455 -8.62 -4.26 21.53
N THR A 456 -7.91 -5.34 21.20
CA THR A 456 -6.65 -5.25 20.44
C THR A 456 -6.86 -4.53 19.10
N ALA A 457 -7.91 -4.88 18.35
CA ALA A 457 -8.23 -4.23 17.09
C ALA A 457 -8.62 -2.75 17.27
N ILE A 458 -9.44 -2.43 18.28
CA ILE A 458 -9.83 -1.04 18.61
C ILE A 458 -8.59 -0.23 19.01
N THR A 459 -7.73 -0.78 19.85
CA THR A 459 -6.45 -0.15 20.23
C THR A 459 -5.63 0.24 19.01
N THR A 460 -5.50 -0.69 18.07
CA THR A 460 -4.73 -0.42 16.85
C THR A 460 -5.44 0.56 15.92
N ALA A 461 -6.77 0.53 15.85
CA ALA A 461 -7.52 1.55 15.11
C ALA A 461 -7.32 2.96 15.70
N CYS A 462 -7.31 3.09 17.03
CA CYS A 462 -6.97 4.34 17.72
C CYS A 462 -5.52 4.77 17.42
N PHE A 463 -4.58 3.84 17.48
CA PHE A 463 -3.18 4.12 17.09
C PHE A 463 -3.08 4.59 15.64
N ILE A 464 -3.76 3.91 14.69
CA ILE A 464 -3.82 4.32 13.28
C ILE A 464 -4.40 5.74 13.14
N TYR A 465 -5.43 6.08 13.91
CA TYR A 465 -5.99 7.43 13.90
C TYR A 465 -4.94 8.49 14.31
N PHE A 466 -4.20 8.25 15.40
CA PHE A 466 -3.15 9.17 15.83
C PHE A 466 -1.94 9.17 14.88
N ALA A 467 -1.59 8.04 14.30
CA ALA A 467 -0.58 7.98 13.24
C ALA A 467 -1.02 8.78 11.99
N HIS A 468 -2.30 8.73 11.64
CA HIS A 468 -2.86 9.56 10.57
C HIS A 468 -2.78 11.06 10.88
N MET A 469 -3.07 11.46 12.13
CA MET A 469 -2.85 12.86 12.57
C MET A 469 -1.39 13.28 12.44
N ALA A 470 -0.45 12.39 12.79
CA ALA A 470 0.98 12.64 12.62
C ALA A 470 1.35 12.82 11.13
N LEU A 471 0.81 12.01 10.22
CA LEU A 471 0.99 12.20 8.77
C LEU A 471 0.52 13.59 8.32
N GLY A 472 -0.57 14.12 8.90
CA GLY A 472 -1.03 15.48 8.64
C GLY A 472 -0.03 16.57 9.07
N VAL A 473 0.75 16.33 10.13
CA VAL A 473 1.82 17.25 10.55
C VAL A 473 2.98 17.26 9.53
N PHE A 474 3.24 16.13 8.88
CA PHE A 474 4.25 16.03 7.83
C PHE A 474 3.75 16.49 6.45
N ASP A 475 2.48 16.86 6.30
CA ASP A 475 1.88 17.22 5.00
C ASP A 475 2.69 18.28 4.23
N PRO A 476 3.18 19.40 4.83
CA PRO A 476 3.98 20.39 4.11
C PRO A 476 5.31 19.84 3.58
N TYR A 477 5.88 18.84 4.25
CA TYR A 477 7.12 18.18 3.84
C TYR A 477 6.89 17.12 2.76
N LEU A 478 5.84 16.32 2.92
CA LEU A 478 5.54 15.20 2.02
C LEU A 478 4.79 15.61 0.76
N SER A 479 4.06 16.73 0.78
CA SER A 479 3.24 17.22 -0.33
C SER A 479 3.60 18.66 -0.69
N SER A 480 3.53 18.96 -1.96
CA SER A 480 3.71 20.33 -2.47
C SER A 480 2.38 21.05 -2.78
N LYS A 481 1.23 20.53 -2.26
CA LYS A 481 -0.11 21.13 -2.47
C LYS A 481 -0.18 22.60 -2.07
N GLY A 482 0.41 22.97 -0.93
CA GLY A 482 0.45 24.37 -0.46
C GLY A 482 1.16 25.28 -1.44
N LEU A 483 2.31 24.82 -1.97
CA LEU A 483 3.09 25.54 -2.98
C LEU A 483 2.33 25.64 -4.32
N ALA A 484 1.71 24.55 -4.76
CA ALA A 484 0.86 24.52 -5.96
C ALA A 484 -0.33 25.50 -5.82
N THR A 485 -0.94 25.59 -4.64
CA THR A 485 -2.04 26.52 -4.36
C THR A 485 -1.58 27.96 -4.48
N ALA A 486 -0.40 28.30 -3.94
CA ALA A 486 0.17 29.64 -4.06
C ALA A 486 0.52 30.04 -5.51
N ILE A 487 1.01 29.08 -6.31
CA ILE A 487 1.20 29.27 -7.75
C ILE A 487 -0.16 29.50 -8.41
N LYS A 488 -1.14 28.62 -8.18
CA LYS A 488 -2.47 28.65 -8.83
C LYS A 488 -3.19 29.98 -8.62
N GLN A 489 -3.05 30.63 -7.46
CA GLN A 489 -3.66 31.92 -7.17
C GLN A 489 -3.11 33.07 -8.05
N ARG A 490 -1.95 32.89 -8.64
CA ARG A 490 -1.25 33.91 -9.46
C ARG A 490 -1.06 33.48 -10.92
N LEU A 491 -1.44 32.25 -11.24
CA LEU A 491 -1.17 31.60 -12.52
C LEU A 491 -2.09 32.15 -13.60
N ALA A 492 -1.51 32.73 -14.63
CA ALA A 492 -2.20 33.07 -15.87
C ALA A 492 -1.99 31.96 -16.94
N PRO A 493 -2.85 31.85 -17.96
CA PRO A 493 -2.73 30.82 -19.00
C PRO A 493 -1.41 30.82 -19.79
N SER A 494 -0.75 32.00 -19.86
CA SER A 494 0.57 32.17 -20.54
C SER A 494 1.76 31.83 -19.66
N ASP A 495 1.56 31.70 -18.35
CA ASP A 495 2.63 31.51 -17.39
C ASP A 495 3.19 30.08 -17.48
N VAL A 496 4.43 29.92 -17.04
CA VAL A 496 5.14 28.65 -17.11
C VAL A 496 5.56 28.21 -15.70
N VAL A 497 5.34 26.94 -15.40
CA VAL A 497 5.81 26.33 -14.15
C VAL A 497 6.92 25.35 -14.46
N VAL A 498 8.04 25.50 -13.76
CA VAL A 498 9.25 24.68 -13.92
C VAL A 498 9.54 23.95 -12.61
N ILE A 499 9.73 22.66 -12.65
CA ILE A 499 10.24 21.85 -11.54
C ILE A 499 11.74 21.63 -11.78
N ASN A 500 12.56 21.91 -10.78
CA ASN A 500 14.00 21.64 -10.82
C ASN A 500 14.27 20.15 -10.51
N GLY A 501 14.73 19.42 -11.51
CA GLY A 501 14.99 17.98 -11.44
C GLY A 501 13.85 17.12 -11.96
N GLU A 502 13.80 15.88 -11.48
CA GLU A 502 12.79 14.89 -11.91
C GLU A 502 11.37 15.25 -11.47
N TYR A 503 10.39 14.76 -12.22
CA TYR A 503 8.97 15.01 -11.99
C TYR A 503 8.50 14.63 -10.58
N TYR A 504 8.99 13.51 -10.06
CA TYR A 504 8.53 12.97 -8.78
C TYR A 504 8.93 13.81 -7.57
N LYS A 505 9.93 14.71 -7.68
CA LYS A 505 10.28 15.67 -6.62
C LYS A 505 9.17 16.69 -6.32
N GLY A 506 8.27 16.91 -7.29
CA GLY A 506 7.14 17.83 -7.17
C GLY A 506 5.91 17.34 -7.92
N SER A 507 5.68 16.03 -7.94
CA SER A 507 4.58 15.43 -8.70
C SER A 507 3.20 15.93 -8.24
N SER A 508 3.05 16.28 -6.96
CA SER A 508 1.82 16.89 -6.47
C SER A 508 1.60 18.30 -7.02
N VAL A 509 2.65 19.06 -7.38
CA VAL A 509 2.50 20.32 -8.13
C VAL A 509 1.83 20.05 -9.46
N GLY A 510 2.29 19.02 -10.20
CA GLY A 510 1.67 18.60 -11.46
C GLY A 510 0.19 18.25 -11.29
N PHE A 511 -0.15 17.47 -10.28
CA PHE A 511 -1.53 17.05 -10.02
C PHE A 511 -2.48 18.21 -9.65
N TYR A 512 -2.03 19.16 -8.80
CA TYR A 512 -2.90 20.25 -8.33
C TYR A 512 -2.97 21.46 -9.28
N LEU A 513 -2.08 21.55 -10.25
CA LEU A 513 -2.13 22.58 -11.29
C LEU A 513 -2.90 22.12 -12.52
N PRO A 514 -3.53 23.07 -13.25
CA PRO A 514 -4.29 22.73 -14.46
C PRO A 514 -3.42 22.50 -15.70
N GLN A 515 -2.14 22.85 -15.65
CA GLN A 515 -1.23 22.86 -16.80
C GLN A 515 -0.03 21.94 -16.57
N LYS A 516 0.60 21.51 -17.67
CA LYS A 516 1.85 20.74 -17.62
C LYS A 516 2.99 21.58 -17.08
N VAL A 517 3.92 20.92 -16.42
CA VAL A 517 5.13 21.53 -15.87
C VAL A 517 6.33 21.22 -16.75
N LEU A 518 7.28 22.15 -16.85
CA LEU A 518 8.59 21.88 -17.44
C LEU A 518 9.52 21.29 -16.39
N LEU A 519 10.47 20.47 -16.83
CA LEU A 519 11.41 19.76 -15.97
C LEU A 519 12.85 20.18 -16.31
N LEU A 520 13.44 20.98 -15.42
CA LEU A 520 14.81 21.46 -15.57
C LEU A 520 15.79 20.33 -15.23
N ASN A 521 16.56 19.86 -16.19
CA ASN A 521 17.52 18.75 -16.07
C ASN A 521 16.90 17.45 -15.52
N GLY A 522 15.61 17.24 -15.76
CA GLY A 522 14.79 16.19 -15.11
C GLY A 522 14.49 14.97 -15.98
N ARG A 523 15.17 14.76 -17.13
CA ARG A 523 14.95 13.58 -17.99
C ARG A 523 15.60 12.36 -17.38
N MET A 524 14.90 11.71 -16.47
CA MET A 524 15.35 10.50 -15.77
C MET A 524 14.16 9.71 -15.22
N THR A 525 14.39 8.54 -14.66
CA THR A 525 13.41 7.68 -14.00
C THR A 525 12.28 7.18 -14.92
N GLY A 526 11.09 6.93 -14.40
CA GLY A 526 9.98 6.31 -15.11
C GLY A 526 9.44 7.09 -16.34
N LEU A 527 9.73 8.40 -16.43
CA LEU A 527 9.31 9.23 -17.56
C LEU A 527 10.33 9.25 -18.72
N GLU A 528 11.56 8.81 -18.48
CA GLU A 528 12.64 8.85 -19.46
C GLU A 528 12.27 8.07 -20.73
N PHE A 529 11.83 6.82 -20.59
CA PHE A 529 11.51 5.97 -21.73
C PHE A 529 10.39 6.55 -22.61
N GLY A 530 9.31 7.03 -21.98
CA GLY A 530 8.19 7.66 -22.70
C GLY A 530 8.56 8.96 -23.39
N SER A 531 9.60 9.65 -22.95
CA SER A 531 10.06 10.91 -23.53
C SER A 531 10.74 10.77 -24.90
N TYR A 532 11.11 9.55 -25.28
CA TYR A 532 11.75 9.27 -26.57
C TYR A 532 10.73 9.00 -27.70
N TYR A 533 9.43 8.99 -27.41
CA TYR A 533 8.42 8.90 -28.45
C TYR A 533 8.34 10.19 -29.27
N PRO A 534 8.12 10.11 -30.60
CA PRO A 534 8.11 11.29 -31.47
C PRO A 534 7.05 12.35 -31.11
N ASP A 535 5.95 11.91 -30.50
CA ASP A 535 4.82 12.74 -30.08
C ASP A 535 4.92 13.21 -28.61
N ALA A 536 6.04 12.89 -27.93
CA ALA A 536 6.26 13.34 -26.54
C ALA A 536 6.35 14.86 -26.47
N PRO A 537 5.67 15.50 -25.50
CA PRO A 537 5.75 16.93 -25.33
C PRO A 537 7.18 17.36 -24.93
N LYS A 538 7.61 18.53 -25.41
CA LYS A 538 8.91 19.13 -25.05
C LYS A 538 8.83 19.75 -23.65
N VAL A 539 8.83 18.91 -22.62
CA VAL A 539 8.77 19.34 -21.21
C VAL A 539 10.12 19.31 -20.52
N PHE A 540 11.13 18.66 -21.10
CA PHE A 540 12.48 18.62 -20.53
C PHE A 540 13.30 19.77 -21.10
N ILE A 541 13.83 20.61 -20.21
CA ILE A 541 14.68 21.75 -20.55
C ILE A 541 16.01 21.66 -19.81
N ASN A 542 17.04 22.25 -20.42
CA ASN A 542 18.36 22.39 -19.85
C ASN A 542 18.56 23.80 -19.26
N ASP A 543 19.74 24.06 -18.66
CA ASP A 543 20.05 25.34 -18.01
C ASP A 543 20.01 26.53 -19.00
N SER A 544 20.45 26.36 -20.26
CA SER A 544 20.42 27.43 -21.26
C SER A 544 18.99 27.76 -21.68
N GLU A 545 18.16 26.74 -21.95
CA GLU A 545 16.74 26.92 -22.29
C GLU A 545 15.96 27.52 -21.12
N PHE A 546 16.30 27.15 -19.87
CA PHE A 546 15.71 27.74 -18.69
C PHE A 546 16.12 29.21 -18.53
N ALA A 547 17.39 29.57 -18.76
CA ALA A 547 17.87 30.95 -18.69
C ALA A 547 17.20 31.86 -19.74
N GLU A 548 16.98 31.36 -20.96
CA GLU A 548 16.22 32.07 -21.99
C GLU A 548 14.77 32.29 -21.57
N LEU A 549 14.11 31.21 -21.09
CA LEU A 549 12.75 31.27 -20.60
C LEU A 549 12.59 32.24 -19.44
N TRP A 550 13.53 32.25 -18.49
CA TRP A 550 13.51 33.14 -17.31
C TRP A 550 13.61 34.62 -17.66
N ARG A 551 14.34 34.94 -18.74
CA ARG A 551 14.50 36.31 -19.25
C ARG A 551 13.42 36.74 -20.24
N SER A 552 12.52 35.81 -20.63
CA SER A 552 11.46 36.09 -21.57
C SER A 552 10.35 36.97 -20.98
N ASP A 553 9.40 37.36 -21.82
CA ASP A 553 8.21 38.11 -21.41
C ASP A 553 7.19 37.29 -20.60
N LYS A 554 7.39 35.99 -20.49
CA LYS A 554 6.50 35.10 -19.71
C LYS A 554 6.82 35.18 -18.23
N ARG A 555 5.79 35.11 -17.39
CA ARG A 555 5.98 34.82 -15.98
C ARG A 555 6.37 33.35 -15.82
N VAL A 556 7.46 33.13 -15.11
CA VAL A 556 7.98 31.77 -14.83
C VAL A 556 7.97 31.54 -13.32
N PHE A 557 7.39 30.41 -12.91
CA PHE A 557 7.45 29.92 -11.54
C PHE A 557 8.44 28.76 -11.49
N LEU A 558 9.47 28.86 -10.66
CA LEU A 558 10.42 27.78 -10.41
C LEU A 558 10.12 27.14 -9.06
N PHE A 559 9.77 25.87 -9.08
CA PHE A 559 9.72 25.00 -7.91
C PHE A 559 11.08 24.31 -7.73
N THR A 560 11.69 24.40 -6.55
CA THR A 560 12.98 23.76 -6.25
C THR A 560 13.08 23.36 -4.78
N ALA A 561 13.82 22.29 -4.48
CA ALA A 561 14.25 22.02 -3.12
C ALA A 561 15.22 23.10 -2.65
N ASP A 562 15.14 23.51 -1.38
CA ASP A 562 15.96 24.59 -0.83
C ASP A 562 17.47 24.29 -0.93
N ARG A 563 17.85 23.01 -0.80
CA ARG A 563 19.24 22.55 -0.98
C ARG A 563 19.78 22.72 -2.41
N ASP A 564 18.92 22.66 -3.43
CA ASP A 564 19.28 22.74 -4.84
C ASP A 564 19.25 24.20 -5.34
N PHE A 565 18.68 25.13 -4.57
CA PHE A 565 18.47 26.52 -4.96
C PHE A 565 19.76 27.28 -5.29
N ALA A 566 20.80 27.09 -4.48
CA ALA A 566 22.07 27.82 -4.69
C ALA A 566 22.71 27.52 -6.06
N ALA A 567 22.62 26.25 -6.51
CA ALA A 567 23.14 25.83 -7.81
C ALA A 567 22.34 26.47 -8.95
N VAL A 568 21.00 26.45 -8.89
CA VAL A 568 20.15 27.08 -9.90
C VAL A 568 20.35 28.60 -9.96
N LYS A 569 20.43 29.25 -8.80
CA LYS A 569 20.66 30.69 -8.72
C LYS A 569 22.00 31.09 -9.34
N SER A 570 23.06 30.34 -9.07
CA SER A 570 24.38 30.62 -9.63
C SER A 570 24.44 30.41 -11.16
N ALA A 571 23.77 29.37 -11.66
CA ALA A 571 23.70 29.08 -13.10
C ALA A 571 22.88 30.12 -13.85
N LEU A 572 21.79 30.63 -13.26
CA LEU A 572 20.89 31.59 -13.89
C LEU A 572 21.46 33.02 -13.87
N ASN A 573 22.17 33.40 -12.81
CA ASN A 573 22.74 34.74 -12.57
C ASN A 573 21.73 35.90 -12.84
N SER A 574 20.52 35.78 -12.32
CA SER A 574 19.39 36.69 -12.48
C SER A 574 18.64 36.87 -11.17
N GLU A 575 17.86 37.95 -11.04
CA GLU A 575 16.99 38.13 -9.89
C GLU A 575 15.90 37.05 -9.85
N MET A 576 15.60 36.61 -8.62
CA MET A 576 14.60 35.61 -8.33
C MET A 576 13.77 36.06 -7.12
N PHE A 577 12.47 36.23 -7.32
CA PHE A 577 11.55 36.67 -6.27
C PHE A 577 10.93 35.45 -5.59
N LYS A 578 11.24 35.27 -4.31
CA LYS A 578 10.65 34.16 -3.53
C LYS A 578 9.16 34.40 -3.32
N LEU A 579 8.33 33.49 -3.82
CA LEU A 579 6.89 33.55 -3.69
C LEU A 579 6.43 32.96 -2.35
N THR A 580 6.88 31.75 -2.05
CA THR A 580 6.50 30.99 -0.83
C THR A 580 7.47 29.85 -0.61
N SER A 581 7.44 29.28 0.60
CA SER A 581 8.18 28.06 0.94
C SER A 581 7.42 27.23 1.94
N ALA A 582 7.54 25.92 1.85
CA ALA A 582 7.03 24.92 2.79
C ALA A 582 7.79 23.59 2.59
N GLY A 583 8.04 22.87 3.67
CA GLY A 583 8.55 21.50 3.58
C GLY A 583 9.92 21.37 2.90
N ASP A 584 10.91 22.23 3.19
CA ASP A 584 12.23 22.29 2.54
C ASP A 584 12.21 22.60 1.02
N LYS A 585 11.08 23.09 0.52
CA LYS A 585 10.84 23.42 -0.89
C LYS A 585 10.41 24.88 -1.01
N SER A 586 10.80 25.52 -2.09
CA SER A 586 10.46 26.91 -2.35
C SER A 586 10.00 27.11 -3.79
N VAL A 587 9.16 28.12 -3.97
CA VAL A 587 8.73 28.62 -5.27
C VAL A 587 9.27 30.02 -5.46
N TYR A 588 9.93 30.26 -6.60
CA TYR A 588 10.44 31.55 -7.03
C TYR A 588 9.76 31.99 -8.32
N SER A 589 9.71 33.29 -8.57
CA SER A 589 9.23 33.84 -9.84
C SER A 589 10.26 34.79 -10.41
N ASN A 590 10.30 34.96 -11.75
CA ASN A 590 11.10 35.95 -12.46
C ASN A 590 10.50 37.37 -12.37
N ARG A 591 9.29 37.50 -11.82
CA ARG A 591 8.56 38.75 -11.63
C ARG A 591 7.93 38.82 -10.25
N GLN A 592 7.77 40.03 -9.71
CA GLN A 592 7.04 40.28 -8.46
C GLN A 592 5.56 40.03 -8.55
#